data_9210f17db8ac2a65d5f028c995dd5be7
#
_entry.id   9210f17db8ac2a65d5f028c995dd5be7
#
_cell.length_a   1.000
_cell.length_b   1.000
_cell.length_c   1.000
_cell.angle_alpha   90.00
_cell.angle_beta   90.00
_cell.angle_gamma   90.00
#
_symmetry.space_group_name_H-M   'P 1'
#
loop_
_entity.id
_entity.type
_entity.pdbx_description
1 polymer ?
#
loop_
_entity_poly.entity_id
_entity_poly.type
_entity_poly.pdbx_seq_one_letter_code
_entity_poly.pdbx_strand_id
1 'polypeptide(L)'
;MLQSIVIGNVGADAQVKNKDGREFTTFRVAHNEQWTGQDGVQHSTTIWVDCIMNGHPKVTEFLKAGTQVVCIGRSTLRVYSSEKDRCMKAGMTINVECVQLLGGSSDEVPRRLYDEHGAQHDTKKYYLTDVKGTTLMSQRGERFNVDANGWVTPTTPAEADQMNADDNVDRSADGAPAF
;
A
#
# COMPACT_ATOMS: atom_id res chain seq x y z
N MET A 1 -7.03 -30.08 12.27
CA MET A 1 -6.34 -28.81 12.43
C MET A 1 -6.95 -27.82 11.43
N LEU A 2 -7.43 -26.67 11.89
CA LEU A 2 -8.01 -25.66 10.99
C LEU A 2 -6.92 -24.65 10.65
N GLN A 3 -6.50 -24.61 9.40
CA GLN A 3 -5.52 -23.65 8.88
C GLN A 3 -6.21 -22.72 7.88
N SER A 4 -5.86 -21.46 7.90
CA SER A 4 -6.42 -20.45 7.01
C SER A 4 -5.31 -19.62 6.38
N ILE A 5 -5.59 -19.15 5.16
CA ILE A 5 -4.79 -18.19 4.43
C ILE A 5 -5.64 -16.94 4.30
N VAL A 6 -5.10 -15.80 4.70
CA VAL A 6 -5.75 -14.50 4.53
C VAL A 6 -4.82 -13.60 3.71
N ILE A 7 -5.40 -12.95 2.69
CA ILE A 7 -4.73 -11.92 1.87
C ILE A 7 -5.51 -10.63 2.08
N GLY A 8 -4.81 -9.55 2.41
CA GLY A 8 -5.45 -8.26 2.63
C GLY A 8 -4.47 -7.19 3.06
N ASN A 9 -5.00 -6.05 3.48
CA ASN A 9 -4.20 -4.91 3.89
C ASN A 9 -4.18 -4.80 5.43
N VAL A 10 -3.03 -4.47 5.99
CA VAL A 10 -2.89 -4.17 7.42
C VAL A 10 -3.68 -2.89 7.73
N GLY A 11 -4.60 -2.97 8.70
CA GLY A 11 -5.50 -1.85 9.02
C GLY A 11 -4.87 -0.76 9.88
N ALA A 12 -3.89 -1.13 10.69
CA ALA A 12 -3.10 -0.22 11.54
C ALA A 12 -1.74 -0.86 11.82
N ASP A 13 -0.75 -0.07 12.17
CA ASP A 13 0.60 -0.54 12.51
C ASP A 13 0.56 -1.67 13.53
N ALA A 14 1.37 -2.70 13.27
CA ALA A 14 1.48 -3.83 14.18
C ALA A 14 2.00 -3.38 15.55
N GLN A 15 1.46 -3.98 16.60
CA GLN A 15 1.80 -3.68 17.99
C GLN A 15 2.45 -4.89 18.66
N VAL A 16 3.59 -4.66 19.29
CA VAL A 16 4.21 -5.63 20.17
C VAL A 16 3.59 -5.51 21.57
N LYS A 17 3.13 -6.62 22.10
CA LYS A 17 2.53 -6.72 23.42
C LYS A 17 3.30 -7.74 24.26
N ASN A 18 3.32 -7.51 25.57
CA ASN A 18 3.88 -8.47 26.53
C ASN A 18 2.75 -8.92 27.48
N LYS A 19 2.60 -10.21 27.63
CA LYS A 19 1.69 -10.80 28.59
C LYS A 19 2.39 -11.98 29.28
N ASP A 20 2.42 -11.94 30.61
CA ASP A 20 3.02 -13.00 31.44
C ASP A 20 4.47 -13.34 31.05
N GLY A 21 5.28 -12.28 30.69
CA GLY A 21 6.66 -12.43 30.28
C GLY A 21 6.87 -12.97 28.86
N ARG A 22 5.78 -13.12 28.07
CA ARG A 22 5.83 -13.54 26.67
C ARG A 22 5.48 -12.38 25.76
N GLU A 23 6.38 -12.09 24.84
CA GLU A 23 6.13 -11.10 23.77
C GLU A 23 5.34 -11.74 22.64
N PHE A 24 4.44 -10.96 22.06
CA PHE A 24 3.71 -11.31 20.85
C PHE A 24 3.35 -10.06 20.07
N THR A 25 3.31 -10.21 18.76
CA THR A 25 2.93 -9.13 17.84
C THR A 25 1.48 -9.31 17.42
N THR A 26 0.71 -8.22 17.49
CA THR A 26 -0.70 -8.21 17.05
C THR A 26 -0.91 -7.17 15.96
N PHE A 27 -1.69 -7.54 14.96
CA PHE A 27 -2.15 -6.64 13.91
C PHE A 27 -3.49 -7.14 13.37
N ARG A 28 -4.16 -6.31 12.57
CA ARG A 28 -5.44 -6.64 11.96
C ARG A 28 -5.35 -6.52 10.45
N VAL A 29 -5.87 -7.51 9.74
CA VAL A 29 -5.90 -7.55 8.28
C VAL A 29 -7.33 -7.34 7.79
N ALA A 30 -7.50 -6.40 6.86
CA ALA A 30 -8.74 -6.17 6.12
C ALA A 30 -8.70 -6.97 4.81
N HIS A 31 -9.55 -7.97 4.69
CA HIS A 31 -9.79 -8.68 3.44
C HIS A 31 -11.03 -8.07 2.78
N ASN A 32 -10.85 -7.51 1.59
CA ASN A 32 -11.93 -6.88 0.83
C ASN A 32 -12.39 -7.82 -0.28
N GLU A 33 -13.67 -8.17 -0.25
CA GLU A 33 -14.34 -8.91 -1.33
C GLU A 33 -15.25 -7.97 -2.11
N GLN A 34 -15.22 -8.11 -3.42
CA GLN A 34 -16.13 -7.40 -4.32
C GLN A 34 -16.78 -8.41 -5.26
N TRP A 35 -18.09 -8.29 -5.43
CA TRP A 35 -18.83 -9.11 -6.37
C TRP A 35 -19.95 -8.31 -7.03
N THR A 36 -20.34 -8.74 -8.22
CA THR A 36 -21.47 -8.16 -8.94
C THR A 36 -22.70 -9.04 -8.73
N GLY A 37 -23.78 -8.46 -8.22
CA GLY A 37 -25.06 -9.14 -8.05
C GLY A 37 -25.70 -9.51 -9.39
N GLN A 38 -26.75 -10.32 -9.35
CA GLN A 38 -27.53 -10.66 -10.54
C GLN A 38 -28.27 -9.46 -11.16
N ASP A 39 -28.47 -8.41 -10.38
CA ASP A 39 -29.01 -7.11 -10.76
C ASP A 39 -27.98 -6.17 -11.43
N GLY A 40 -26.73 -6.62 -11.60
CA GLY A 40 -25.63 -5.83 -12.14
C GLY A 40 -25.04 -4.82 -11.15
N VAL A 41 -25.50 -4.81 -9.89
CA VAL A 41 -24.98 -3.92 -8.85
C VAL A 41 -23.70 -4.49 -8.25
N GLN A 42 -22.68 -3.65 -8.09
CA GLN A 42 -21.45 -4.01 -7.38
C GLN A 42 -21.67 -3.96 -5.86
N HIS A 43 -21.36 -5.05 -5.22
CA HIS A 43 -21.34 -5.18 -3.76
C HIS A 43 -19.90 -5.31 -3.28
N SER A 44 -19.63 -4.79 -2.10
CA SER A 44 -18.34 -4.96 -1.43
C SER A 44 -18.53 -5.27 0.05
N THR A 45 -17.70 -6.13 0.59
CA THR A 45 -17.63 -6.40 2.02
C THR A 45 -16.19 -6.43 2.48
N THR A 46 -15.97 -6.04 3.74
CA THR A 46 -14.66 -6.10 4.37
C THR A 46 -14.72 -7.04 5.57
N ILE A 47 -13.92 -8.09 5.51
CA ILE A 47 -13.75 -9.04 6.60
C ILE A 47 -12.49 -8.67 7.37
N TRP A 48 -12.64 -8.40 8.67
CA TRP A 48 -11.54 -8.09 9.56
C TRP A 48 -11.06 -9.33 10.28
N VAL A 49 -9.76 -9.62 10.15
CA VAL A 49 -9.11 -10.77 10.77
C VAL A 49 -8.05 -10.28 11.76
N ASP A 50 -8.15 -10.71 13.01
CA ASP A 50 -7.15 -10.45 14.02
C ASP A 50 -5.98 -11.44 13.85
N CYS A 51 -4.77 -10.94 13.70
CA CYS A 51 -3.56 -11.74 13.52
C CYS A 51 -2.64 -11.61 14.72
N ILE A 52 -2.14 -12.74 15.19
CA ILE A 52 -1.24 -12.84 16.35
C ILE A 52 -0.01 -13.64 15.93
N MET A 53 1.18 -13.09 16.12
CA MET A 53 2.47 -13.78 15.94
C MET A 53 3.18 -13.90 17.27
N ASN A 54 3.87 -15.01 17.51
CA ASN A 54 4.70 -15.16 18.68
C ASN A 54 5.98 -14.32 18.55
N GLY A 55 6.33 -13.62 19.63
CA GLY A 55 7.53 -12.80 19.70
C GLY A 55 7.44 -11.49 18.91
N HIS A 56 8.61 -10.94 18.61
CA HIS A 56 8.81 -9.73 17.82
C HIS A 56 9.72 -10.03 16.59
N PRO A 57 9.18 -10.68 15.57
CA PRO A 57 9.96 -10.99 14.37
C PRO A 57 10.30 -9.69 13.61
N LYS A 58 11.43 -9.67 12.88
CA LYS A 58 11.89 -8.50 12.10
C LYS A 58 10.85 -7.96 11.11
N VAL A 59 9.94 -8.82 10.63
CA VAL A 59 8.86 -8.41 9.72
C VAL A 59 7.88 -7.43 10.36
N THR A 60 7.79 -7.38 11.69
CA THR A 60 6.88 -6.48 12.44
C THR A 60 7.09 -5.01 12.07
N GLU A 61 8.32 -4.59 11.82
CA GLU A 61 8.66 -3.22 11.43
C GLU A 61 8.05 -2.80 10.09
N PHE A 62 7.78 -3.78 9.22
CA PHE A 62 7.20 -3.60 7.89
C PHE A 62 5.66 -3.77 7.87
N LEU A 63 5.06 -4.22 8.99
CA LEU A 63 3.61 -4.37 9.10
C LEU A 63 2.95 -3.04 9.47
N LYS A 64 2.97 -2.11 8.52
CA LYS A 64 2.39 -0.77 8.64
C LYS A 64 0.99 -0.73 8.05
N ALA A 65 0.20 0.27 8.48
CA ALA A 65 -1.12 0.50 7.92
C ALA A 65 -1.07 0.60 6.39
N GLY A 66 -1.95 -0.11 5.70
CA GLY A 66 -2.01 -0.18 4.25
C GLY A 66 -1.11 -1.22 3.59
N THR A 67 -0.13 -1.79 4.30
CA THR A 67 0.74 -2.84 3.75
C THR A 67 -0.08 -4.07 3.39
N GLN A 68 0.05 -4.56 2.15
CA GLN A 68 -0.59 -5.78 1.69
C GLN A 68 0.20 -7.01 2.13
N VAL A 69 -0.49 -7.98 2.72
CA VAL A 69 0.12 -9.18 3.31
C VAL A 69 -0.64 -10.46 2.97
N VAL A 70 0.09 -11.56 2.95
CA VAL A 70 -0.46 -12.91 3.08
C VAL A 70 -0.12 -13.41 4.48
N CYS A 71 -1.13 -13.84 5.22
CA CYS A 71 -0.97 -14.49 6.52
C CYS A 71 -1.47 -15.91 6.45
N ILE A 72 -0.63 -16.86 6.87
CA ILE A 72 -0.94 -18.28 6.94
C ILE A 72 -0.81 -18.71 8.39
N GLY A 73 -1.80 -19.41 8.91
CA GLY A 73 -1.76 -19.89 10.29
C GLY A 73 -3.01 -20.61 10.75
N ARG A 74 -3.05 -20.91 12.03
CA ARG A 74 -4.20 -21.60 12.65
C ARG A 74 -5.29 -20.59 12.97
N SER A 75 -6.47 -20.83 12.46
CA SER A 75 -7.62 -19.97 12.70
C SER A 75 -8.47 -20.44 13.86
N THR A 76 -9.02 -19.48 14.57
CA THR A 76 -9.99 -19.67 15.64
C THR A 76 -11.13 -18.68 15.44
N LEU A 77 -12.35 -19.17 15.47
CA LEU A 77 -13.56 -18.35 15.43
C LEU A 77 -14.03 -18.07 16.86
N ARG A 78 -14.43 -16.84 17.11
CA ARG A 78 -15.00 -16.40 18.39
C ARG A 78 -16.31 -15.67 18.12
N VAL A 79 -17.27 -15.89 19.02
CA VAL A 79 -18.50 -15.10 19.06
C VAL A 79 -18.39 -14.19 20.29
N TYR A 80 -18.65 -12.91 20.11
CA TYR A 80 -18.59 -11.92 21.19
C TYR A 80 -19.78 -10.96 21.10
N SER A 81 -20.19 -10.44 22.25
CA SER A 81 -21.21 -9.40 22.30
C SER A 81 -20.56 -8.03 21.99
N SER A 82 -21.11 -7.32 21.02
CA SER A 82 -20.74 -5.94 20.72
C SER A 82 -21.67 -5.02 21.54
N GLU A 83 -21.12 -4.35 22.54
CA GLU A 83 -21.86 -3.36 23.34
C GLU A 83 -22.32 -2.17 22.48
N LYS A 84 -21.50 -1.78 21.51
CA LYS A 84 -21.79 -0.66 20.58
C LYS A 84 -23.01 -0.96 19.70
N ASP A 85 -23.08 -2.16 19.14
CA ASP A 85 -24.13 -2.54 18.20
C ASP A 85 -25.27 -3.36 18.85
N ARG A 86 -25.12 -3.69 20.14
CA ARG A 86 -26.06 -4.52 20.93
C ARG A 86 -26.41 -5.86 20.26
N CYS A 87 -25.46 -6.44 19.54
CA CYS A 87 -25.65 -7.71 18.86
C CYS A 87 -24.43 -8.63 19.05
N MET A 88 -24.64 -9.92 18.82
CA MET A 88 -23.58 -10.90 18.77
C MET A 88 -22.83 -10.79 17.45
N LYS A 89 -21.50 -10.72 17.51
CA LYS A 89 -20.62 -10.68 16.35
C LYS A 89 -19.68 -11.87 16.34
N ALA A 90 -19.38 -12.36 15.14
CA ALA A 90 -18.34 -13.34 14.91
C ALA A 90 -17.03 -12.62 14.60
N GLY A 91 -15.94 -13.06 15.23
CA GLY A 91 -14.59 -12.60 14.93
C GLY A 91 -13.69 -13.78 14.61
N MET A 92 -12.77 -13.59 13.68
CA MET A 92 -11.75 -14.56 13.30
C MET A 92 -10.39 -14.09 13.82
N THR A 93 -9.67 -15.01 14.46
CA THR A 93 -8.28 -14.79 14.88
C THR A 93 -7.41 -15.84 14.21
N ILE A 94 -6.28 -15.41 13.64
CA ILE A 94 -5.25 -16.28 13.08
C ILE A 94 -4.00 -16.20 13.95
N ASN A 95 -3.57 -17.35 14.50
CA ASN A 95 -2.22 -17.50 15.04
C ASN A 95 -1.29 -17.72 13.84
N VAL A 96 -0.58 -16.66 13.45
CA VAL A 96 0.21 -16.60 12.23
C VAL A 96 1.47 -17.42 12.38
N GLU A 97 1.67 -18.39 11.50
CA GLU A 97 2.87 -19.22 11.38
C GLU A 97 3.81 -18.66 10.29
N CYS A 98 3.23 -18.07 9.23
CA CYS A 98 3.96 -17.45 8.15
C CYS A 98 3.26 -16.15 7.73
N VAL A 99 4.03 -15.07 7.58
CA VAL A 99 3.57 -13.81 6.99
C VAL A 99 4.51 -13.45 5.85
N GLN A 100 3.92 -13.04 4.73
CA GLN A 100 4.65 -12.54 3.58
C GLN A 100 4.08 -11.19 3.17
N LEU A 101 4.96 -10.23 2.94
CA LEU A 101 4.59 -8.93 2.41
C LEU A 101 4.32 -9.08 0.90
N LEU A 102 3.18 -8.59 0.44
CA LEU A 102 2.81 -8.55 -0.97
C LEU A 102 2.92 -7.10 -1.46
N GLY A 103 3.91 -6.88 -2.30
CA GLY A 103 4.16 -5.57 -2.86
C GLY A 103 5.06 -4.71 -1.98
N GLY A 104 5.99 -4.02 -2.60
CA GLY A 104 6.62 -2.85 -2.01
C GLY A 104 5.56 -1.76 -1.84
N SER A 105 5.71 -0.90 -0.85
CA SER A 105 4.89 0.31 -0.74
C SER A 105 4.87 1.04 -2.08
N SER A 106 3.74 1.64 -2.41
CA SER A 106 3.62 2.56 -3.55
C SER A 106 4.61 3.74 -3.46
N ASP A 107 5.25 3.90 -2.31
CA ASP A 107 6.28 4.90 -2.05
C ASP A 107 7.70 4.43 -2.38
N GLU A 108 7.89 3.17 -2.81
CA GLU A 108 9.20 2.67 -3.18
C GLU A 108 9.54 3.14 -4.60
N VAL A 109 10.58 3.99 -4.70
CA VAL A 109 11.07 4.47 -5.98
C VAL A 109 11.54 3.28 -6.82
N PRO A 110 10.99 3.08 -8.02
CA PRO A 110 11.41 1.99 -8.90
C PRO A 110 12.91 2.03 -9.17
N ARG A 111 13.53 0.87 -9.29
CA ARG A 111 14.96 0.77 -9.59
C ARG A 111 15.33 1.41 -10.94
N ARG A 112 14.35 1.54 -11.84
CA ARG A 112 14.52 2.13 -13.18
C ARG A 112 13.46 3.18 -13.41
N LEU A 113 13.91 4.37 -13.75
CA LEU A 113 13.07 5.48 -14.19
C LEU A 113 13.50 5.92 -15.59
N TYR A 114 12.61 6.59 -16.30
CA TYR A 114 12.80 7.03 -17.67
C TYR A 114 12.54 8.54 -17.75
N ASP A 115 13.37 9.26 -18.49
CA ASP A 115 13.17 10.67 -18.80
C ASP A 115 12.16 10.84 -19.96
N GLU A 116 11.86 12.07 -20.30
CA GLU A 116 10.95 12.43 -21.39
C GLU A 116 11.43 11.94 -22.78
N HIS A 117 12.72 11.65 -22.92
CA HIS A 117 13.35 11.13 -24.15
C HIS A 117 13.43 9.59 -24.13
N GLY A 118 12.97 8.94 -23.07
CA GLY A 118 13.00 7.49 -22.90
C GLY A 118 14.36 6.94 -22.46
N ALA A 119 15.33 7.80 -22.06
CA ALA A 119 16.58 7.32 -21.49
C ALA A 119 16.36 6.74 -20.11
N GLN A 120 17.02 5.60 -19.84
CA GLN A 120 16.88 4.87 -18.59
C GLN A 120 17.88 5.36 -17.53
N HIS A 121 17.37 5.64 -16.32
CA HIS A 121 18.15 6.01 -15.15
C HIS A 121 17.97 4.97 -14.04
N ASP A 122 19.08 4.40 -13.56
CA ASP A 122 19.06 3.41 -12.48
C ASP A 122 19.14 4.12 -11.11
N THR A 123 18.06 4.05 -10.34
CA THR A 123 18.00 4.62 -9.00
C THR A 123 18.78 3.74 -8.02
N LYS A 124 19.74 4.34 -7.32
CA LYS A 124 20.46 3.70 -6.20
C LYS A 124 19.89 4.25 -4.90
N LYS A 125 19.02 3.48 -4.24
CA LYS A 125 18.46 3.86 -2.93
C LYS A 125 17.84 5.27 -2.92
N TYR A 126 16.95 5.56 -3.86
CA TYR A 126 16.27 6.86 -3.97
C TYR A 126 17.18 8.03 -4.36
N TYR A 127 18.31 7.78 -5.01
CA TYR A 127 19.27 8.82 -5.35
C TYR A 127 19.77 8.71 -6.79
N LEU A 128 19.80 9.85 -7.51
CA LEU A 128 20.31 10.01 -8.86
C LEU A 128 21.26 11.22 -8.91
N THR A 129 22.42 11.03 -9.56
CA THR A 129 23.42 12.09 -9.70
C THR A 129 23.40 12.79 -11.05
N ASP A 130 22.89 12.10 -12.06
CA ASP A 130 22.96 12.47 -13.48
C ASP A 130 21.79 13.33 -13.95
N VAL A 131 20.65 13.24 -13.27
CA VAL A 131 19.46 14.03 -13.54
C VAL A 131 18.93 14.67 -12.26
N LYS A 132 19.09 15.99 -12.15
CA LYS A 132 18.65 16.77 -10.99
C LYS A 132 17.66 17.83 -11.41
N GLY A 133 16.61 18.04 -10.59
CA GLY A 133 15.59 19.04 -10.87
C GLY A 133 14.66 18.64 -12.02
N THR A 134 14.55 17.34 -12.32
CA THR A 134 13.70 16.82 -13.40
C THR A 134 12.64 15.87 -12.87
N THR A 135 11.62 15.61 -13.66
CA THR A 135 10.61 14.58 -13.38
C THR A 135 10.87 13.37 -14.26
N LEU A 136 10.89 12.20 -13.64
CA LEU A 136 11.08 10.91 -14.31
C LEU A 136 9.81 10.07 -14.22
N MET A 137 9.65 9.08 -15.11
CA MET A 137 8.51 8.17 -15.11
C MET A 137 8.94 6.71 -14.90
N SER A 138 8.12 5.95 -14.17
CA SER A 138 8.23 4.50 -14.11
C SER A 138 7.67 3.84 -15.39
N GLN A 139 7.96 2.56 -15.60
CA GLN A 139 7.31 1.76 -16.65
C GLN A 139 5.77 1.71 -16.53
N ARG A 140 5.24 1.99 -15.35
CA ARG A 140 3.79 2.02 -15.07
C ARG A 140 3.17 3.40 -15.27
N GLY A 141 3.97 4.40 -15.66
CA GLY A 141 3.51 5.79 -15.86
C GLY A 141 3.44 6.62 -14.57
N GLU A 142 3.97 6.11 -13.45
CA GLU A 142 4.05 6.88 -12.20
C GLU A 142 5.16 7.92 -12.31
N ARG A 143 4.91 9.14 -11.81
CA ARG A 143 5.87 10.26 -11.87
C ARG A 143 6.65 10.38 -10.57
N PHE A 144 7.93 10.71 -10.70
CA PHE A 144 8.88 10.89 -9.60
C PHE A 144 9.67 12.17 -9.81
N ASN A 145 9.76 13.01 -8.79
CA ASN A 145 10.56 14.22 -8.81
C ASN A 145 11.97 13.93 -8.30
N VAL A 146 12.97 14.44 -9.02
CA VAL A 146 14.38 14.42 -8.59
C VAL A 146 14.74 15.83 -8.12
N ASP A 147 15.02 16.00 -6.85
CA ASP A 147 15.37 17.31 -6.28
C ASP A 147 16.76 17.81 -6.73
N ALA A 148 17.10 19.05 -6.37
CA ALA A 148 18.40 19.65 -6.67
C ALA A 148 19.59 18.89 -6.06
N ASN A 149 19.36 18.06 -5.05
CA ASN A 149 20.38 17.24 -4.40
C ASN A 149 20.47 15.84 -5.02
N GLY A 150 19.49 15.45 -5.85
CA GLY A 150 19.44 14.14 -6.51
C GLY A 150 18.55 13.11 -5.79
N TRP A 151 17.77 13.52 -4.77
CA TRP A 151 16.82 12.62 -4.11
C TRP A 151 15.56 12.46 -4.95
N VAL A 152 15.12 11.22 -5.08
CA VAL A 152 13.93 10.84 -5.87
C VAL A 152 12.75 10.63 -4.94
N THR A 153 11.67 11.36 -5.17
CA THR A 153 10.42 11.25 -4.39
C THR A 153 9.22 11.04 -5.32
N PRO A 154 8.21 10.25 -4.93
CA PRO A 154 6.97 10.15 -5.69
C PRO A 154 6.31 11.53 -5.81
N THR A 155 5.80 11.86 -6.99
CA THR A 155 5.02 13.09 -7.20
C THR A 155 3.64 12.91 -6.57
N THR A 156 3.25 13.82 -5.68
CA THR A 156 1.90 13.76 -5.08
C THR A 156 0.82 14.07 -6.11
N PRO A 157 -0.42 13.55 -5.96
CA PRO A 157 -1.52 13.85 -6.90
C PRO A 157 -1.75 15.34 -7.11
N ALA A 158 -1.59 16.17 -6.07
CA ALA A 158 -1.75 17.62 -6.16
C ALA A 158 -0.66 18.28 -7.02
N GLU A 159 0.57 17.80 -6.96
CA GLU A 159 1.69 18.28 -7.80
C GLU A 159 1.54 17.81 -9.25
N ALA A 160 1.02 16.60 -9.47
CA ALA A 160 0.75 16.08 -10.80
C ALA A 160 -0.33 16.89 -11.54
N ASP A 161 -1.36 17.36 -10.83
CA ASP A 161 -2.41 18.20 -11.39
C ASP A 161 -1.91 19.60 -11.75
N GLN A 162 -0.99 20.17 -10.98
CA GLN A 162 -0.35 21.46 -11.29
C GLN A 162 0.55 21.36 -12.54
N MET A 163 1.35 20.31 -12.68
CA MET A 163 2.19 20.08 -13.87
C MET A 163 1.37 19.91 -15.13
N ASN A 164 0.23 19.19 -15.06
CA ASN A 164 -0.67 19.05 -16.21
C ASN A 164 -1.36 20.37 -16.60
N ALA A 165 -1.54 21.30 -15.67
CA ALA A 165 -2.10 22.62 -15.94
C ALA A 165 -1.09 23.51 -16.66
N ASP A 166 0.19 23.47 -16.28
CA ASP A 166 1.26 24.24 -16.89
C ASP A 166 1.59 23.76 -18.32
N ASP A 167 1.62 22.44 -18.56
CA ASP A 167 1.79 21.86 -19.91
C ASP A 167 0.65 22.24 -20.89
N ASN A 168 -0.54 22.54 -20.37
CA ASN A 168 -1.70 22.88 -21.20
C ASN A 168 -1.76 24.39 -21.57
N VAL A 169 -1.04 25.25 -20.84
CA VAL A 169 -0.96 26.69 -21.12
C VAL A 169 -0.05 26.96 -22.31
N ASP A 170 1.02 26.19 -22.49
CA ASP A 170 2.01 26.44 -23.55
C ASP A 170 1.52 26.00 -24.94
N ARG A 171 0.51 25.10 -25.04
CA ARG A 171 -0.09 24.67 -26.31
C ARG A 171 -1.16 25.61 -26.87
N SER A 172 -1.62 26.61 -26.11
CA SER A 172 -2.64 27.55 -26.55
C SER A 172 -2.09 28.87 -27.09
N ALA A 173 -0.76 29.06 -27.12
CA ALA A 173 -0.10 30.30 -27.55
C ALA A 173 0.41 30.31 -28.99
N ASP A 174 0.34 29.20 -29.76
CA ASP A 174 0.68 29.20 -31.16
C ASP A 174 -0.52 29.61 -32.01
N GLY A 175 -0.49 30.91 -32.39
CA GLY A 175 -1.50 31.63 -33.11
C GLY A 175 -1.83 31.06 -34.46
N ALA A 176 -3.12 30.96 -34.74
CA ALA A 176 -3.62 30.91 -36.11
C ALA A 176 -3.46 32.29 -36.76
N PRO A 177 -2.87 32.42 -37.97
CA PRO A 177 -2.91 33.66 -38.69
C PRO A 177 -4.31 33.87 -39.27
N ALA A 178 -4.81 35.10 -39.06
CA ALA A 178 -6.03 35.58 -39.71
C ALA A 178 -5.84 35.66 -41.22
N PHE A 179 -6.75 35.06 -41.93
CA PHE A 179 -7.17 35.47 -43.27
C PHE A 179 -8.68 35.39 -43.36
#